data_6c49415bf25ffc442c8dd77e2d691e46
#
_entry.id   6c49415bf25ffc442c8dd77e2d691e46
#
_cell.length_a   1.000
_cell.length_b   1.000
_cell.length_c   1.000
_cell.angle_alpha   90.00
_cell.angle_beta   90.00
_cell.angle_gamma   90.00
#
_symmetry.space_group_name_H-M   'P 1'
#
loop_
_entity.id
_entity.type
_entity.pdbx_description
1 polymer ?
#
loop_
_entity_poly.entity_id
_entity_poly.type
_entity_poly.pdbx_seq_one_letter_code
_entity_poly.pdbx_strand_id
1 'polypeptide(L)'
;MNVIIKEVKSKKELKKFISFPYKLYKGNKNWIPPLRNDEFNILYKTKNPAFDFCDVKLWLAYKNDKIVGRIAGIINHRYIEKWENKYARFGWIDFINDENVSKALINSVEKWAKENGMKAVHGPLGFTDLDPEGMLIEGFEELGTIATIYNYPYYSKHFEKYGYLKDIDWIEFEVKVPEKVPEKIERIANIVKKKYKLTVLKTISSKDLKPYTKEIFKVLNDAFEPLFGVVPLTEKQIEKYIEHYMGIIPHKFISLILDESGKIAAFGITMPSLSKAFQKAKGRLLPFGFLHILKALKKNDSVDLFLVAVRPDLQGKGVNALLFKEFILTYIDNKIEKAETNIELESNIKVQAQWKFFEHR
;
A
#
# COMPACT_ATOMS: atom_id res chain seq x y z
N MET A 1 15.73 -23.21 24.21
CA MET A 1 14.80 -22.42 25.04
C MET A 1 13.47 -22.35 24.32
N ASN A 2 12.36 -22.60 25.02
CA ASN A 2 11.05 -22.67 24.40
C ASN A 2 10.53 -21.28 24.01
N VAL A 3 9.95 -21.17 22.81
CA VAL A 3 9.18 -20.02 22.34
C VAL A 3 7.75 -20.16 22.85
N ILE A 4 7.22 -19.13 23.48
CA ILE A 4 5.85 -19.07 23.99
C ILE A 4 5.05 -18.13 23.12
N ILE A 5 3.96 -18.61 22.52
CA ILE A 5 3.04 -17.79 21.75
C ILE A 5 1.88 -17.35 22.62
N LYS A 6 1.57 -16.05 22.61
CA LYS A 6 0.43 -15.47 23.34
C LYS A 6 -0.46 -14.68 22.40
N GLU A 7 -1.76 -14.95 22.43
CA GLU A 7 -2.76 -14.16 21.71
C GLU A 7 -2.89 -12.77 22.33
N VAL A 8 -3.03 -11.75 21.48
CA VAL A 8 -3.24 -10.35 21.88
C VAL A 8 -4.72 -10.15 22.20
N LYS A 9 -5.06 -9.92 23.46
CA LYS A 9 -6.46 -9.79 23.93
C LYS A 9 -6.79 -8.39 24.48
N SER A 10 -5.80 -7.56 24.72
CA SER A 10 -5.98 -6.25 25.35
C SER A 10 -5.35 -5.12 24.54
N LYS A 11 -5.85 -3.88 24.75
CA LYS A 11 -5.23 -2.67 24.17
C LYS A 11 -3.75 -2.53 24.56
N LYS A 12 -3.37 -2.97 25.76
CA LYS A 12 -1.97 -2.93 26.23
C LYS A 12 -1.09 -3.87 25.42
N GLU A 13 -1.60 -5.07 25.12
CA GLU A 13 -0.89 -6.05 24.30
C GLU A 13 -0.87 -5.64 22.83
N LEU A 14 -1.94 -5.04 22.30
CA LEU A 14 -1.95 -4.48 20.95
C LEU A 14 -0.89 -3.39 20.79
N LYS A 15 -0.72 -2.51 21.78
CA LYS A 15 0.38 -1.51 21.78
C LYS A 15 1.77 -2.18 21.79
N LYS A 16 1.94 -3.32 22.46
CA LYS A 16 3.18 -4.10 22.42
C LYS A 16 3.40 -4.70 21.03
N PHE A 17 2.35 -5.28 20.43
CA PHE A 17 2.35 -5.83 19.07
C PHE A 17 2.82 -4.78 18.07
N ILE A 18 2.21 -3.60 18.07
CA ILE A 18 2.56 -2.47 17.20
C ILE A 18 3.99 -1.98 17.47
N SER A 19 4.45 -2.03 18.71
CA SER A 19 5.76 -1.48 19.09
C SER A 19 6.93 -2.40 18.79
N PHE A 20 6.71 -3.67 18.47
CA PHE A 20 7.77 -4.64 18.25
C PHE A 20 8.71 -4.28 17.08
N PRO A 21 8.23 -3.96 15.86
CA PRO A 21 9.10 -3.64 14.72
C PRO A 21 10.00 -2.43 14.97
N TYR A 22 9.57 -1.45 15.77
CA TYR A 22 10.42 -0.29 16.12
C TYR A 22 11.65 -0.67 16.97
N LYS A 23 11.62 -1.82 17.62
CA LYS A 23 12.78 -2.40 18.32
C LYS A 23 13.61 -3.26 17.39
N LEU A 24 12.94 -4.08 16.57
CA LEU A 24 13.56 -5.00 15.63
C LEU A 24 14.41 -4.25 14.59
N TYR A 25 13.84 -3.20 14.00
CA TYR A 25 14.49 -2.39 12.95
C TYR A 25 15.22 -1.17 13.49
N LYS A 26 15.48 -1.10 14.79
CA LYS A 26 16.20 0.05 15.38
C LYS A 26 17.57 0.23 14.72
N GLY A 27 17.79 1.41 14.11
CA GLY A 27 19.05 1.75 13.41
C GLY A 27 19.11 1.28 11.96
N ASN A 28 18.11 0.57 11.47
CA ASN A 28 18.01 0.27 10.05
C ASN A 28 17.68 1.56 9.27
N LYS A 29 18.45 1.84 8.21
CA LYS A 29 18.36 3.08 7.42
C LYS A 29 17.28 3.00 6.34
N ASN A 30 16.84 1.81 5.98
CA ASN A 30 15.90 1.56 4.88
C ASN A 30 14.48 1.28 5.38
N TRP A 31 14.33 0.91 6.65
CA TRP A 31 13.01 0.73 7.25
C TRP A 31 12.31 2.06 7.51
N ILE A 32 11.06 2.16 7.08
CA ILE A 32 10.18 3.32 7.33
C ILE A 32 9.19 2.96 8.43
N PRO A 33 9.30 3.58 9.62
CA PRO A 33 8.39 3.29 10.71
C PRO A 33 6.98 3.84 10.43
N PRO A 34 5.94 3.02 10.34
CA PRO A 34 4.56 3.50 10.19
C PRO A 34 4.14 4.33 11.40
N LEU A 35 3.11 5.17 11.27
CA LEU A 35 2.59 5.91 12.42
C LEU A 35 1.85 4.96 13.38
N ARG A 36 2.26 4.95 14.65
CA ARG A 36 1.70 4.02 15.66
C ARG A 36 0.21 4.17 15.88
N ASN A 37 -0.31 5.38 15.69
CA ASN A 37 -1.74 5.63 15.85
C ASN A 37 -2.53 5.05 14.67
N ASP A 38 -1.97 5.12 13.47
CA ASP A 38 -2.60 4.56 12.27
C ASP A 38 -2.59 3.03 12.33
N GLU A 39 -1.45 2.42 12.70
CA GLU A 39 -1.37 0.98 12.99
C GLU A 39 -2.39 0.54 14.05
N PHE A 40 -2.55 1.35 15.12
CA PHE A 40 -3.54 1.08 16.14
C PHE A 40 -4.96 1.13 15.58
N ASN A 41 -5.28 2.13 14.76
CA ASN A 41 -6.61 2.27 14.16
C ASN A 41 -6.91 1.14 13.16
N ILE A 42 -5.90 0.68 12.41
CA ILE A 42 -6.04 -0.44 11.46
C ILE A 42 -6.30 -1.76 12.22
N LEU A 43 -5.56 -2.02 13.28
CA LEU A 43 -5.62 -3.30 14.02
C LEU A 43 -6.64 -3.34 15.16
N TYR A 44 -7.33 -2.23 15.44
CA TYR A 44 -8.28 -2.17 16.54
C TYR A 44 -9.73 -2.35 16.06
N LYS A 45 -10.37 -3.43 16.51
CA LYS A 45 -11.67 -3.91 16.00
C LYS A 45 -12.75 -2.82 15.84
N THR A 46 -12.87 -1.90 16.79
CA THR A 46 -13.92 -0.86 16.74
C THR A 46 -13.55 0.34 15.87
N LYS A 47 -12.35 0.34 15.29
CA LYS A 47 -11.85 1.44 14.48
C LYS A 47 -11.74 1.10 13.00
N ASN A 48 -11.61 -0.17 12.64
CA ASN A 48 -11.46 -0.60 11.25
C ASN A 48 -12.71 -1.36 10.77
N PRO A 49 -13.42 -0.84 9.74
CA PRO A 49 -14.60 -1.50 9.18
C PRO A 49 -14.33 -2.89 8.59
N ALA A 50 -13.08 -3.24 8.28
CA ALA A 50 -12.74 -4.57 7.80
C ALA A 50 -13.09 -5.68 8.79
N PHE A 51 -13.16 -5.38 10.08
CA PHE A 51 -13.63 -6.33 11.09
C PHE A 51 -15.12 -6.69 11.01
N ASP A 52 -15.90 -6.00 10.16
CA ASP A 52 -17.30 -6.36 9.90
C ASP A 52 -17.38 -7.67 9.07
N PHE A 53 -16.31 -8.01 8.32
CA PHE A 53 -16.27 -9.18 7.43
C PHE A 53 -14.96 -9.98 7.51
N CYS A 54 -14.10 -9.68 8.50
CA CYS A 54 -12.87 -10.44 8.74
C CYS A 54 -12.84 -10.96 10.17
N ASP A 55 -12.50 -12.25 10.31
CA ASP A 55 -12.04 -12.78 11.59
C ASP A 55 -10.54 -12.54 11.70
N VAL A 56 -10.10 -12.06 12.85
CA VAL A 56 -8.70 -11.65 13.06
C VAL A 56 -8.18 -12.15 14.39
N LYS A 57 -6.98 -12.71 14.38
CA LYS A 57 -6.20 -12.99 15.58
C LYS A 57 -4.79 -12.44 15.44
N LEU A 58 -4.28 -11.93 16.53
CA LEU A 58 -2.93 -11.38 16.63
C LEU A 58 -2.16 -12.17 17.68
N TRP A 59 -0.88 -12.51 17.39
CA TRP A 59 -0.03 -13.23 18.34
C TRP A 59 1.32 -12.54 18.51
N LEU A 60 1.84 -12.65 19.72
CA LEU A 60 3.19 -12.28 20.11
C LEU A 60 3.99 -13.53 20.50
N ALA A 61 5.19 -13.65 19.96
CA ALA A 61 6.16 -14.65 20.39
C ALA A 61 7.06 -14.10 21.50
N TYR A 62 7.25 -14.89 22.54
CA TYR A 62 8.10 -14.57 23.69
C TYR A 62 9.21 -15.60 23.85
N LYS A 63 10.41 -15.12 24.20
CA LYS A 63 11.56 -15.91 24.62
C LYS A 63 12.23 -15.20 25.80
N ASN A 64 12.35 -15.88 26.96
CA ASN A 64 12.84 -15.27 28.19
C ASN A 64 12.11 -13.94 28.54
N ASP A 65 10.77 -13.96 28.53
CA ASP A 65 9.88 -12.81 28.78
C ASP A 65 10.05 -11.61 27.85
N LYS A 66 10.89 -11.71 26.84
CA LYS A 66 11.06 -10.69 25.81
C LYS A 66 10.24 -11.03 24.58
N ILE A 67 9.59 -10.02 23.99
CA ILE A 67 8.92 -10.16 22.69
C ILE A 67 10.00 -10.31 21.62
N VAL A 68 9.89 -11.40 20.83
CA VAL A 68 10.84 -11.78 19.79
C VAL A 68 10.19 -11.93 18.42
N GLY A 69 8.86 -11.79 18.34
CA GLY A 69 8.13 -11.79 17.07
C GLY A 69 6.66 -11.45 17.25
N ARG A 70 6.01 -11.16 16.14
CA ARG A 70 4.58 -10.90 16.01
C ARG A 70 4.04 -11.46 14.70
N ILE A 71 2.75 -11.78 14.64
CA ILE A 71 2.03 -12.15 13.43
C ILE A 71 0.53 -11.89 13.59
N ALA A 72 -0.13 -11.50 12.50
CA ALA A 72 -1.59 -11.46 12.38
C ALA A 72 -2.07 -12.62 11.52
N GLY A 73 -3.19 -13.23 11.90
CA GLY A 73 -3.98 -14.12 11.05
C GLY A 73 -5.30 -13.46 10.71
N ILE A 74 -5.72 -13.54 9.45
CA ILE A 74 -6.92 -12.89 8.93
C ILE A 74 -7.69 -13.89 8.06
N ILE A 75 -8.97 -14.07 8.34
CA ILE A 75 -9.91 -14.79 7.47
C ILE A 75 -10.86 -13.74 6.92
N ASN A 76 -10.72 -13.42 5.63
CA ASN A 76 -11.55 -12.45 4.94
C ASN A 76 -12.70 -13.19 4.23
N HIS A 77 -13.91 -13.13 4.79
CA HIS A 77 -15.07 -13.85 4.25
C HIS A 77 -15.47 -13.34 2.87
N ARG A 78 -15.30 -12.05 2.56
CA ARG A 78 -15.57 -11.50 1.23
C ARG A 78 -14.55 -11.98 0.19
N TYR A 79 -13.29 -12.21 0.61
CA TYR A 79 -12.30 -12.83 -0.27
C TYR A 79 -12.69 -14.27 -0.61
N ILE A 80 -13.10 -15.04 0.41
CA ILE A 80 -13.53 -16.43 0.23
C ILE A 80 -14.75 -16.51 -0.71
N GLU A 81 -15.71 -15.62 -0.54
CA GLU A 81 -16.90 -15.55 -1.39
C GLU A 81 -16.56 -15.20 -2.84
N LYS A 82 -15.71 -14.18 -3.05
CA LYS A 82 -15.36 -13.70 -4.40
C LYS A 82 -14.46 -14.67 -5.16
N TRP A 83 -13.44 -15.20 -4.50
CA TRP A 83 -12.38 -16.00 -5.13
C TRP A 83 -12.62 -17.51 -5.01
N GLU A 84 -13.65 -17.93 -4.26
CA GLU A 84 -13.98 -19.34 -3.98
C GLU A 84 -12.83 -20.12 -3.33
N ASN A 85 -11.86 -19.42 -2.75
CA ASN A 85 -10.66 -19.94 -2.12
C ASN A 85 -10.77 -19.84 -0.58
N LYS A 86 -10.81 -20.99 0.10
CA LYS A 86 -10.77 -21.06 1.57
C LYS A 86 -9.36 -20.88 2.10
N TYR A 87 -8.77 -19.70 1.89
CA TYR A 87 -7.43 -19.35 2.34
C TYR A 87 -7.50 -18.31 3.46
N ALA A 88 -6.73 -18.55 4.53
CA ALA A 88 -6.47 -17.53 5.53
C ALA A 88 -5.24 -16.71 5.11
N ARG A 89 -5.22 -15.43 5.45
CA ARG A 89 -4.07 -14.56 5.27
C ARG A 89 -3.24 -14.54 6.54
N PHE A 90 -1.91 -14.41 6.40
CA PHE A 90 -1.06 -13.91 7.48
C PHE A 90 -0.50 -12.55 7.06
N GLY A 91 -0.33 -11.65 8.04
CA GLY A 91 0.23 -10.32 7.82
C GLY A 91 0.88 -9.77 9.09
N TRP A 92 1.35 -8.54 9.06
CA TRP A 92 2.07 -7.92 10.20
C TRP A 92 3.08 -8.85 10.85
N ILE A 93 3.79 -9.62 10.02
CA ILE A 93 4.77 -10.58 10.50
C ILE A 93 6.12 -9.92 10.65
N ASP A 94 6.65 -9.98 11.87
CA ASP A 94 8.01 -9.55 12.19
C ASP A 94 8.61 -10.49 13.24
N PHE A 95 9.88 -10.86 13.07
CA PHE A 95 10.55 -11.76 14.00
C PHE A 95 12.08 -11.58 13.96
N ILE A 96 12.75 -11.95 15.06
CA ILE A 96 14.21 -12.03 15.09
C ILE A 96 14.68 -13.21 14.24
N ASN A 97 15.93 -13.21 13.79
CA ASN A 97 16.51 -14.34 13.03
C ASN A 97 16.67 -15.60 13.92
N ASP A 98 15.55 -16.27 14.15
CA ASP A 98 15.44 -17.50 14.91
C ASP A 98 14.31 -18.36 14.33
N GLU A 99 14.64 -19.48 13.71
CA GLU A 99 13.69 -20.36 13.04
C GLU A 99 12.60 -20.90 14.00
N ASN A 100 12.93 -21.13 15.27
CA ASN A 100 11.93 -21.57 16.23
C ASN A 100 10.86 -20.49 16.46
N VAL A 101 11.23 -19.21 16.36
CA VAL A 101 10.31 -18.09 16.54
C VAL A 101 9.38 -17.97 15.34
N SER A 102 9.93 -17.92 14.12
CA SER A 102 9.12 -17.77 12.91
C SER A 102 8.21 -18.99 12.68
N LYS A 103 8.73 -20.22 12.93
CA LYS A 103 7.93 -21.43 12.84
C LYS A 103 6.79 -21.46 13.86
N ALA A 104 7.04 -21.06 15.10
CA ALA A 104 5.99 -21.01 16.12
C ALA A 104 4.91 -19.99 15.78
N LEU A 105 5.28 -18.83 15.19
CA LEU A 105 4.35 -17.80 14.75
C LEU A 105 3.45 -18.31 13.61
N ILE A 106 4.06 -18.85 12.53
CA ILE A 106 3.26 -19.30 11.38
C ILE A 106 2.40 -20.51 11.74
N ASN A 107 2.89 -21.46 12.55
CA ASN A 107 2.12 -22.60 13.04
C ASN A 107 0.86 -22.15 13.82
N SER A 108 0.92 -20.99 14.50
CA SER A 108 -0.25 -20.45 15.22
C SER A 108 -1.33 -20.00 14.25
N VAL A 109 -0.95 -19.40 13.12
CA VAL A 109 -1.89 -19.01 12.06
C VAL A 109 -2.42 -20.27 11.36
N GLU A 110 -1.57 -21.21 10.98
CA GLU A 110 -1.98 -22.44 10.30
C GLU A 110 -2.96 -23.26 11.14
N LYS A 111 -2.66 -23.41 12.44
CA LYS A 111 -3.56 -24.09 13.38
C LYS A 111 -4.92 -23.41 13.46
N TRP A 112 -4.93 -22.09 13.66
CA TRP A 112 -6.15 -21.33 13.73
C TRP A 112 -6.94 -21.34 12.41
N ALA A 113 -6.26 -21.23 11.27
CA ALA A 113 -6.87 -21.34 9.95
C ALA A 113 -7.54 -22.70 9.76
N LYS A 114 -6.85 -23.80 10.10
CA LYS A 114 -7.38 -25.16 10.03
C LYS A 114 -8.61 -25.36 10.94
N GLU A 115 -8.57 -24.85 12.17
CA GLU A 115 -9.69 -24.89 13.13
C GLU A 115 -10.92 -24.16 12.60
N ASN A 116 -10.74 -23.17 11.70
CA ASN A 116 -11.82 -22.40 11.04
C ASN A 116 -12.13 -22.93 9.62
N GLY A 117 -11.67 -24.12 9.25
CA GLY A 117 -12.02 -24.77 7.98
C GLY A 117 -11.31 -24.22 6.75
N MET A 118 -10.22 -23.48 6.94
CA MET A 118 -9.39 -23.00 5.82
C MET A 118 -8.52 -24.14 5.28
N LYS A 119 -8.26 -24.12 3.97
CA LYS A 119 -7.49 -25.14 3.26
C LYS A 119 -6.02 -24.77 3.11
N ALA A 120 -5.72 -23.47 3.13
CA ALA A 120 -4.36 -22.94 3.00
C ALA A 120 -4.18 -21.63 3.75
N VAL A 121 -2.92 -21.21 3.87
CA VAL A 121 -2.50 -19.91 4.41
C VAL A 121 -1.61 -19.24 3.37
N HIS A 122 -1.87 -17.98 3.05
CA HIS A 122 -1.07 -17.19 2.13
C HIS A 122 -0.75 -15.80 2.70
N GLY A 123 0.26 -15.13 2.16
CA GLY A 123 0.69 -13.83 2.67
C GLY A 123 2.21 -13.61 2.54
N PRO A 124 2.70 -12.51 3.10
CA PRO A 124 2.00 -11.53 3.96
C PRO A 124 0.96 -10.70 3.20
N LEU A 125 -0.23 -10.56 3.76
CA LEU A 125 -1.33 -9.77 3.21
C LEU A 125 -2.12 -9.09 4.34
N GLY A 126 -2.65 -7.90 4.08
CA GLY A 126 -3.53 -7.18 4.99
C GLY A 126 -5.02 -7.52 4.83
N PHE A 127 -5.86 -6.64 5.34
CA PHE A 127 -7.31 -6.73 5.19
C PHE A 127 -7.76 -6.47 3.75
N THR A 128 -7.10 -5.50 3.11
CA THR A 128 -7.39 -5.01 1.76
C THR A 128 -6.08 -4.83 1.00
N ASP A 129 -6.19 -4.60 -0.27
CA ASP A 129 -5.13 -4.27 -1.22
C ASP A 129 -4.47 -2.90 -1.00
N LEU A 130 -5.03 -2.11 -0.07
CA LEU A 130 -4.43 -0.84 0.36
C LEU A 130 -3.60 -0.97 1.64
N ASP A 131 -3.56 -2.15 2.23
CA ASP A 131 -2.66 -2.47 3.34
C ASP A 131 -1.31 -2.95 2.80
N PRO A 132 -0.22 -2.85 3.59
CA PRO A 132 1.06 -3.43 3.21
C PRO A 132 0.96 -4.92 2.93
N GLU A 133 1.51 -5.36 1.79
CA GLU A 133 1.47 -6.74 1.35
C GLU A 133 2.80 -7.19 0.74
N GLY A 134 3.00 -8.50 0.69
CA GLY A 134 4.20 -9.13 0.19
C GLY A 134 5.32 -9.26 1.24
N MET A 135 6.45 -9.78 0.79
CA MET A 135 7.69 -9.95 1.54
C MET A 135 8.83 -9.46 0.66
N LEU A 136 9.62 -8.51 1.15
CA LEU A 136 10.77 -8.00 0.41
C LEU A 136 11.75 -9.13 0.14
N ILE A 137 12.11 -9.34 -1.13
CA ILE A 137 13.06 -10.37 -1.59
C ILE A 137 14.27 -9.77 -2.31
N GLU A 138 14.13 -8.57 -2.86
CA GLU A 138 15.18 -7.78 -3.52
C GLU A 138 15.08 -6.31 -3.11
N GLY A 139 16.14 -5.52 -3.27
CA GLY A 139 16.14 -4.09 -2.91
C GLY A 139 16.31 -3.81 -1.41
N PHE A 140 16.91 -4.71 -0.63
CA PHE A 140 17.12 -4.53 0.81
C PHE A 140 17.91 -3.27 1.18
N GLU A 141 18.69 -2.72 0.25
CA GLU A 141 19.49 -1.51 0.41
C GLU A 141 18.74 -0.23 -0.01
N GLU A 142 17.53 -0.38 -0.52
CA GLU A 142 16.72 0.73 -0.98
C GLU A 142 15.81 1.26 0.15
N LEU A 143 15.54 2.56 0.10
CA LEU A 143 14.53 3.19 0.93
C LEU A 143 13.20 3.14 0.18
N GLY A 144 12.30 2.27 0.56
CA GLY A 144 10.98 2.16 -0.06
C GLY A 144 10.06 3.36 0.20
N THR A 145 8.78 3.19 -0.05
CA THR A 145 7.74 4.21 0.22
C THR A 145 7.03 3.95 1.56
N ILE A 146 6.15 4.86 1.98
CA ILE A 146 5.32 4.62 3.18
C ILE A 146 4.23 3.56 2.95
N ALA A 147 3.98 3.18 1.70
CA ALA A 147 3.00 2.17 1.32
C ALA A 147 3.61 0.77 1.17
N THR A 148 4.93 0.66 1.07
CA THR A 148 5.63 -0.60 0.87
C THR A 148 6.19 -1.17 2.17
N ILE A 149 6.55 -2.43 2.15
CA ILE A 149 7.07 -3.13 3.32
C ILE A 149 8.60 -3.13 3.33
N TYR A 150 9.16 -3.40 4.51
CA TYR A 150 10.55 -3.77 4.69
C TYR A 150 10.65 -4.96 5.64
N ASN A 151 11.49 -5.93 5.30
CA ASN A 151 11.87 -7.04 6.17
C ASN A 151 13.34 -7.41 5.93
N TYR A 152 13.91 -8.17 6.85
CA TYR A 152 15.28 -8.68 6.68
C TYR A 152 15.35 -9.85 5.69
N PRO A 153 16.51 -10.08 5.02
CA PRO A 153 16.70 -11.13 4.02
C PRO A 153 16.46 -12.56 4.51
N TYR A 154 16.47 -12.81 5.82
CA TYR A 154 16.22 -14.14 6.36
C TYR A 154 14.74 -14.56 6.37
N TYR A 155 13.81 -13.64 6.09
CA TYR A 155 12.37 -13.94 6.16
C TYR A 155 11.98 -14.99 5.12
N SER A 156 12.24 -14.75 3.83
CA SER A 156 11.92 -15.68 2.75
C SER A 156 12.56 -17.04 2.97
N LYS A 157 13.84 -17.07 3.39
CA LYS A 157 14.59 -18.30 3.66
C LYS A 157 13.93 -19.16 4.73
N HIS A 158 13.37 -18.56 5.78
CA HIS A 158 12.63 -19.29 6.81
C HIS A 158 11.35 -19.90 6.25
N PHE A 159 10.58 -19.16 5.45
CA PHE A 159 9.32 -19.64 4.87
C PHE A 159 9.57 -20.74 3.83
N GLU A 160 10.55 -20.60 2.96
CA GLU A 160 10.99 -21.62 2.00
C GLU A 160 11.34 -22.93 2.72
N LYS A 161 12.08 -22.85 3.84
CA LYS A 161 12.44 -24.01 4.67
C LYS A 161 11.22 -24.71 5.27
N TYR A 162 10.10 -23.99 5.47
CA TYR A 162 8.85 -24.57 5.97
C TYR A 162 7.97 -25.12 4.86
N GLY A 163 8.41 -25.06 3.61
CA GLY A 163 7.67 -25.55 2.46
C GLY A 163 6.70 -24.53 1.85
N TYR A 164 6.80 -23.27 2.23
CA TYR A 164 6.08 -22.19 1.54
C TYR A 164 6.70 -21.98 0.18
N LEU A 165 5.84 -21.75 -0.81
CA LEU A 165 6.22 -21.48 -2.19
C LEU A 165 5.79 -20.05 -2.54
N LYS A 166 6.45 -19.47 -3.53
CA LYS A 166 6.04 -18.21 -4.14
C LYS A 166 4.64 -18.39 -4.75
N ASP A 167 3.75 -17.46 -4.45
CA ASP A 167 2.44 -17.35 -5.06
C ASP A 167 2.47 -16.29 -6.18
N ILE A 168 2.85 -15.07 -5.85
CA ILE A 168 2.99 -13.96 -6.79
C ILE A 168 4.03 -12.97 -6.30
N ASP A 169 4.65 -12.22 -7.24
CA ASP A 169 5.51 -11.09 -6.92
C ASP A 169 4.86 -9.75 -7.26
N TRP A 170 5.28 -8.74 -6.53
CA TRP A 170 5.06 -7.33 -6.85
C TRP A 170 6.39 -6.67 -7.17
N ILE A 171 6.37 -5.76 -8.12
CA ILE A 171 7.54 -5.02 -8.59
C ILE A 171 7.31 -3.53 -8.35
N GLU A 172 8.34 -2.83 -7.93
CA GLU A 172 8.37 -1.39 -7.72
C GLU A 172 9.43 -0.76 -8.62
N PHE A 173 9.14 0.41 -9.19
CA PHE A 173 10.04 1.12 -10.08
C PHE A 173 10.37 2.51 -9.54
N GLU A 174 11.65 2.88 -9.58
CA GLU A 174 12.08 4.27 -9.49
C GLU A 174 12.18 4.84 -10.91
N VAL A 175 11.44 5.91 -11.16
CA VAL A 175 11.31 6.56 -12.46
C VAL A 175 11.90 7.96 -12.38
N LYS A 176 12.83 8.31 -13.26
CA LYS A 176 13.38 9.65 -13.36
C LYS A 176 12.37 10.58 -14.04
N VAL A 177 12.10 11.72 -13.43
CA VAL A 177 11.22 12.73 -14.01
C VAL A 177 11.93 13.39 -15.19
N PRO A 178 11.35 13.37 -16.40
CA PRO A 178 11.97 14.01 -17.58
C PRO A 178 11.87 15.54 -17.48
N GLU A 179 12.81 16.24 -18.10
CA GLU A 179 12.85 17.72 -18.15
C GLU A 179 11.65 18.34 -18.91
N LYS A 180 11.05 17.56 -19.81
CA LYS A 180 9.84 17.92 -20.56
C LYS A 180 8.97 16.70 -20.81
N VAL A 181 7.70 16.90 -21.11
CA VAL A 181 6.81 15.81 -21.49
C VAL A 181 7.37 15.13 -22.76
N PRO A 182 7.59 13.79 -22.75
CA PRO A 182 8.03 13.06 -23.92
C PRO A 182 7.04 13.24 -25.09
N GLU A 183 7.53 13.51 -26.30
CA GLU A 183 6.71 13.82 -27.48
C GLU A 183 5.67 12.73 -27.78
N LYS A 184 6.04 11.47 -27.55
CA LYS A 184 5.11 10.34 -27.75
C LYS A 184 3.95 10.39 -26.76
N ILE A 185 4.21 10.69 -25.47
CA ILE A 185 3.17 10.84 -24.43
C ILE A 185 2.28 12.03 -24.79
N GLU A 186 2.87 13.15 -25.15
CA GLU A 186 2.12 14.36 -25.51
C GLU A 186 1.18 14.13 -26.72
N ARG A 187 1.70 13.47 -27.76
CA ARG A 187 0.92 13.12 -28.95
C ARG A 187 -0.26 12.22 -28.60
N ILE A 188 -0.03 11.13 -27.83
CA ILE A 188 -1.08 10.20 -27.44
C ILE A 188 -2.10 10.90 -26.57
N ALA A 189 -1.68 11.68 -25.57
CA ALA A 189 -2.57 12.44 -24.69
C ALA A 189 -3.49 13.38 -25.48
N ASN A 190 -2.95 14.11 -26.47
CA ASN A 190 -3.74 15.03 -27.29
C ASN A 190 -4.75 14.28 -28.20
N ILE A 191 -4.37 13.14 -28.78
CA ILE A 191 -5.27 12.28 -29.58
C ILE A 191 -6.42 11.76 -28.71
N VAL A 192 -6.09 11.16 -27.57
CA VAL A 192 -7.05 10.52 -26.66
C VAL A 192 -8.02 11.56 -26.10
N LYS A 193 -7.50 12.73 -25.68
CA LYS A 193 -8.29 13.83 -25.20
C LYS A 193 -9.38 14.25 -26.20
N LYS A 194 -9.01 14.39 -27.49
CA LYS A 194 -9.96 14.74 -28.56
C LYS A 194 -10.92 13.60 -28.86
N LYS A 195 -10.39 12.37 -29.05
CA LYS A 195 -11.18 11.21 -29.47
C LYS A 195 -12.29 10.84 -28.48
N TYR A 196 -11.99 10.88 -27.19
CA TYR A 196 -12.93 10.52 -26.12
C TYR A 196 -13.51 11.73 -25.40
N LYS A 197 -13.30 12.94 -25.92
CA LYS A 197 -13.79 14.22 -25.37
C LYS A 197 -13.48 14.40 -23.89
N LEU A 198 -12.24 14.01 -23.51
CA LEU A 198 -11.79 14.04 -22.12
C LEU A 198 -11.36 15.44 -21.70
N THR A 199 -11.61 15.78 -20.46
CA THR A 199 -11.20 17.03 -19.83
C THR A 199 -10.38 16.77 -18.57
N VAL A 200 -9.29 17.50 -18.40
CA VAL A 200 -8.52 17.49 -17.13
C VAL A 200 -9.18 18.46 -16.16
N LEU A 201 -9.57 17.98 -14.99
CA LEU A 201 -10.11 18.85 -13.94
C LEU A 201 -8.99 19.70 -13.36
N LYS A 202 -9.11 21.02 -13.53
CA LYS A 202 -8.20 21.99 -12.90
C LYS A 202 -8.66 22.28 -11.49
N THR A 203 -7.84 21.91 -10.49
CA THR A 203 -8.13 22.13 -9.09
C THR A 203 -7.33 23.30 -8.53
N ILE A 204 -7.98 24.17 -7.78
CA ILE A 204 -7.37 25.30 -7.08
C ILE A 204 -7.20 24.95 -5.59
N SER A 205 -8.06 24.07 -5.09
CA SER A 205 -8.08 23.65 -3.70
C SER A 205 -8.60 22.22 -3.53
N SER A 206 -8.36 21.64 -2.35
CA SER A 206 -8.92 20.33 -2.02
C SER A 206 -10.47 20.30 -1.98
N LYS A 207 -11.12 21.46 -1.93
CA LYS A 207 -12.59 21.54 -1.98
C LYS A 207 -13.14 21.11 -3.33
N ASP A 208 -12.39 21.37 -4.40
CA ASP A 208 -12.78 21.03 -5.78
C ASP A 208 -12.83 19.52 -6.01
N LEU A 209 -12.11 18.76 -5.20
CA LEU A 209 -12.05 17.30 -5.25
C LEU A 209 -13.22 16.63 -4.49
N LYS A 210 -13.83 17.34 -3.53
CA LYS A 210 -14.88 16.75 -2.67
C LYS A 210 -16.03 16.08 -3.43
N PRO A 211 -16.58 16.68 -4.53
CA PRO A 211 -17.67 16.05 -5.28
C PRO A 211 -17.29 14.70 -5.90
N TYR A 212 -15.99 14.49 -6.16
CA TYR A 212 -15.47 13.33 -6.88
C TYR A 212 -14.95 12.21 -5.96
N THR A 213 -14.85 12.45 -4.64
CA THR A 213 -14.18 11.50 -3.73
C THR A 213 -14.77 10.10 -3.75
N LYS A 214 -16.09 9.96 -3.71
CA LYS A 214 -16.75 8.66 -3.78
C LYS A 214 -16.56 7.99 -5.16
N GLU A 215 -16.60 8.79 -6.21
CA GLU A 215 -16.41 8.29 -7.57
C GLU A 215 -14.97 7.82 -7.84
N ILE A 216 -13.97 8.48 -7.26
CA ILE A 216 -12.57 8.00 -7.27
C ILE A 216 -12.51 6.55 -6.76
N PHE A 217 -13.09 6.27 -5.59
CA PHE A 217 -13.08 4.93 -5.02
C PHE A 217 -13.95 3.92 -5.78
N LYS A 218 -15.01 4.39 -6.43
CA LYS A 218 -15.78 3.54 -7.35
C LYS A 218 -14.93 3.10 -8.54
N VAL A 219 -14.27 4.05 -9.22
CA VAL A 219 -13.36 3.74 -10.34
C VAL A 219 -12.20 2.86 -9.88
N LEU A 220 -11.67 3.08 -8.65
CA LEU A 220 -10.66 2.21 -8.06
C LEU A 220 -11.18 0.76 -7.92
N ASN A 221 -12.32 0.58 -7.27
CA ASN A 221 -12.93 -0.74 -7.10
C ASN A 221 -13.14 -1.43 -8.45
N ASP A 222 -13.75 -0.72 -9.42
CA ASP A 222 -14.06 -1.27 -10.75
C ASP A 222 -12.77 -1.64 -11.54
N ALA A 223 -11.70 -0.84 -11.40
CA ALA A 223 -10.44 -1.05 -12.12
C ALA A 223 -9.58 -2.15 -11.50
N PHE A 224 -9.61 -2.31 -10.17
CA PHE A 224 -8.77 -3.25 -9.43
C PHE A 224 -9.46 -4.60 -9.21
N GLU A 225 -10.78 -4.67 -9.42
CA GLU A 225 -11.57 -5.89 -9.19
C GLU A 225 -10.94 -7.18 -9.76
N PRO A 226 -10.37 -7.20 -10.97
CA PRO A 226 -9.81 -8.43 -11.55
C PRO A 226 -8.39 -8.75 -11.04
N LEU A 227 -7.76 -7.90 -10.22
CA LEU A 227 -6.40 -8.10 -9.76
C LEU A 227 -6.33 -9.17 -8.67
N PHE A 228 -5.20 -9.86 -8.57
CA PHE A 228 -4.96 -10.93 -7.61
C PHE A 228 -5.27 -10.49 -6.17
N GLY A 229 -6.09 -11.27 -5.49
CA GLY A 229 -6.41 -11.06 -4.08
C GLY A 229 -7.35 -9.91 -3.75
N VAL A 230 -7.64 -9.04 -4.71
CA VAL A 230 -8.44 -7.82 -4.49
C VAL A 230 -9.88 -8.15 -4.11
N VAL A 231 -10.34 -7.48 -3.07
CA VAL A 231 -11.74 -7.44 -2.64
C VAL A 231 -12.19 -5.97 -2.66
N PRO A 232 -13.26 -5.62 -3.41
CA PRO A 232 -13.73 -4.24 -3.48
C PRO A 232 -13.98 -3.62 -2.11
N LEU A 233 -13.59 -2.37 -1.92
CA LEU A 233 -13.80 -1.65 -0.67
C LEU A 233 -15.30 -1.44 -0.41
N THR A 234 -15.70 -1.59 0.83
CA THR A 234 -17.06 -1.26 1.27
C THR A 234 -17.26 0.25 1.41
N GLU A 235 -18.51 0.73 1.38
CA GLU A 235 -18.85 2.14 1.62
C GLU A 235 -18.21 2.68 2.91
N LYS A 236 -18.28 1.93 4.02
CA LYS A 236 -17.68 2.31 5.31
C LYS A 236 -16.16 2.46 5.23
N GLN A 237 -15.49 1.59 4.46
CA GLN A 237 -14.04 1.69 4.24
C GLN A 237 -13.71 2.91 3.40
N ILE A 238 -14.46 3.15 2.33
CA ILE A 238 -14.31 4.31 1.44
C ILE A 238 -14.46 5.61 2.26
N GLU A 239 -15.52 5.73 3.05
CA GLU A 239 -15.73 6.92 3.90
C GLU A 239 -14.53 7.16 4.84
N LYS A 240 -13.99 6.10 5.42
CA LYS A 240 -12.83 6.19 6.31
C LYS A 240 -11.55 6.58 5.58
N TYR A 241 -11.31 6.06 4.38
CA TYR A 241 -10.17 6.48 3.56
C TYR A 241 -10.30 7.95 3.13
N ILE A 242 -11.49 8.39 2.75
CA ILE A 242 -11.75 9.80 2.42
C ILE A 242 -11.45 10.69 3.64
N GLU A 243 -11.98 10.35 4.81
CA GLU A 243 -11.76 11.10 6.04
C GLU A 243 -10.27 11.20 6.40
N HIS A 244 -9.53 10.10 6.23
CA HIS A 244 -8.13 10.01 6.65
C HIS A 244 -7.17 10.68 5.65
N TYR A 245 -7.33 10.47 4.35
CA TYR A 245 -6.33 10.85 3.35
C TYR A 245 -6.62 12.14 2.60
N MET A 246 -7.90 12.49 2.36
CA MET A 246 -8.25 13.64 1.51
C MET A 246 -7.80 15.00 2.06
N GLY A 247 -7.51 15.09 3.35
CA GLY A 247 -6.98 16.32 3.97
C GLY A 247 -5.45 16.43 3.95
N ILE A 248 -4.75 15.33 3.66
CA ILE A 248 -3.29 15.23 3.77
C ILE A 248 -2.63 15.43 2.40
N ILE A 249 -3.20 14.85 1.35
CA ILE A 249 -2.64 14.90 -0.01
C ILE A 249 -2.87 16.29 -0.61
N PRO A 250 -1.80 17.02 -1.01
CA PRO A 250 -1.98 18.31 -1.65
C PRO A 250 -2.72 18.16 -2.99
N HIS A 251 -3.78 18.93 -3.20
CA HIS A 251 -4.68 18.79 -4.35
C HIS A 251 -3.96 18.78 -5.70
N LYS A 252 -2.87 19.51 -5.86
CA LYS A 252 -2.06 19.57 -7.09
C LYS A 252 -1.41 18.25 -7.47
N PHE A 253 -1.27 17.30 -6.54
CA PHE A 253 -0.76 15.94 -6.78
C PHE A 253 -1.87 14.92 -7.04
N ILE A 254 -3.11 15.38 -7.19
CA ILE A 254 -4.27 14.58 -7.58
C ILE A 254 -4.73 15.04 -8.96
N SER A 255 -4.69 14.14 -9.94
CA SER A 255 -5.15 14.40 -11.30
C SER A 255 -6.45 13.65 -11.55
N LEU A 256 -7.48 14.36 -12.00
CA LEU A 256 -8.75 13.79 -12.42
C LEU A 256 -8.99 14.08 -13.89
N ILE A 257 -9.30 13.03 -14.65
CA ILE A 257 -9.71 13.11 -16.05
C ILE A 257 -11.20 12.80 -16.09
N LEU A 258 -11.97 13.75 -16.65
CA LEU A 258 -13.42 13.65 -16.77
C LEU A 258 -13.82 13.36 -18.22
N ASP A 259 -14.88 12.60 -18.42
CA ASP A 259 -15.53 12.42 -19.70
C ASP A 259 -16.52 13.57 -19.99
N GLU A 260 -17.17 13.54 -21.17
CA GLU A 260 -18.13 14.55 -21.63
C GLU A 260 -19.33 14.71 -20.68
N SER A 261 -19.67 13.68 -19.90
CA SER A 261 -20.75 13.73 -18.91
C SER A 261 -20.30 14.27 -17.53
N GLY A 262 -19.02 14.63 -17.39
CA GLY A 262 -18.44 15.08 -16.13
C GLY A 262 -18.08 13.96 -15.16
N LYS A 263 -18.14 12.68 -15.59
CA LYS A 263 -17.76 11.52 -14.78
C LYS A 263 -16.26 11.22 -14.90
N ILE A 264 -15.70 10.60 -13.87
CA ILE A 264 -14.28 10.23 -13.85
C ILE A 264 -14.02 9.15 -14.92
N ALA A 265 -13.17 9.46 -15.87
CA ALA A 265 -12.62 8.55 -16.86
C ALA A 265 -11.32 7.88 -16.36
N ALA A 266 -10.50 8.66 -15.63
CA ALA A 266 -9.29 8.18 -15.01
C ALA A 266 -8.90 9.12 -13.86
N PHE A 267 -8.15 8.60 -12.91
CA PHE A 267 -7.54 9.42 -11.86
C PHE A 267 -6.14 8.93 -11.50
N GLY A 268 -5.38 9.83 -10.91
CA GLY A 268 -4.11 9.49 -10.30
C GLY A 268 -3.87 10.29 -9.04
N ILE A 269 -3.44 9.59 -7.99
CA ILE A 269 -3.09 10.15 -6.70
C ILE A 269 -1.62 9.91 -6.46
N THR A 270 -0.87 10.99 -6.38
CA THR A 270 0.55 10.98 -6.06
C THR A 270 0.80 11.89 -4.86
N MET A 271 1.95 11.82 -4.22
CA MET A 271 2.26 12.67 -3.09
C MET A 271 3.78 12.84 -2.95
N PRO A 272 4.28 14.02 -2.55
CA PRO A 272 5.68 14.16 -2.17
C PRO A 272 6.09 13.08 -1.17
N SER A 273 7.20 12.38 -1.41
CA SER A 273 7.59 11.23 -0.60
C SER A 273 7.72 11.58 0.88
N LEU A 274 7.07 10.80 1.72
CA LEU A 274 7.10 10.98 3.17
C LEU A 274 8.10 10.04 3.86
N SER A 275 8.80 9.19 3.13
CA SER A 275 9.69 8.14 3.67
C SER A 275 10.70 8.69 4.67
N LYS A 276 11.49 9.69 4.28
CA LYS A 276 12.48 10.35 5.16
C LYS A 276 11.82 11.09 6.34
N ALA A 277 10.61 11.63 6.14
CA ALA A 277 9.87 12.33 7.19
C ALA A 277 9.35 11.35 8.25
N PHE A 278 8.82 10.21 7.84
CA PHE A 278 8.39 9.13 8.74
C PHE A 278 9.55 8.54 9.54
N GLN A 279 10.72 8.35 8.92
CA GLN A 279 11.93 7.93 9.64
C GLN A 279 12.29 8.93 10.75
N LYS A 280 12.26 10.24 10.48
CA LYS A 280 12.52 11.28 11.47
C LYS A 280 11.46 11.35 12.55
N ALA A 281 10.19 11.13 12.20
CA ALA A 281 9.07 11.10 13.13
C ALA A 281 9.07 9.86 14.04
N LYS A 282 9.81 8.78 13.68
CA LYS A 282 9.94 7.54 14.46
C LYS A 282 8.59 6.96 14.89
N GLY A 283 7.58 7.03 13.99
CA GLY A 283 6.23 6.53 14.21
C GLY A 283 5.36 7.39 15.13
N ARG A 284 5.70 8.69 15.35
CA ARG A 284 4.93 9.60 16.19
C ARG A 284 4.82 10.98 15.54
N LEU A 285 3.61 11.50 15.42
CA LEU A 285 3.40 12.87 14.94
C LEU A 285 3.71 13.91 16.03
N LEU A 286 3.29 13.66 17.26
CA LEU A 286 3.52 14.58 18.38
C LEU A 286 4.75 14.16 19.19
N PRO A 287 5.50 15.12 19.78
CA PRO A 287 5.25 16.59 19.68
C PRO A 287 5.78 17.24 18.40
N PHE A 288 6.78 16.70 17.70
CA PHE A 288 7.47 17.39 16.59
C PHE A 288 7.47 16.60 15.27
N GLY A 289 6.99 15.35 15.25
CA GLY A 289 6.99 14.51 14.06
C GLY A 289 6.20 15.12 12.90
N PHE A 290 5.08 15.80 13.20
CA PHE A 290 4.25 16.48 12.18
C PHE A 290 5.01 17.55 11.40
N LEU A 291 6.00 18.22 12.01
CA LEU A 291 6.80 19.24 11.34
C LEU A 291 7.64 18.64 10.19
N HIS A 292 8.14 17.41 10.37
CA HIS A 292 8.86 16.70 9.31
C HIS A 292 7.94 16.39 8.12
N ILE A 293 6.69 15.99 8.42
CA ILE A 293 5.68 15.71 7.39
C ILE A 293 5.33 16.99 6.61
N LEU A 294 4.98 18.07 7.31
CA LEU A 294 4.66 19.37 6.70
C LEU A 294 5.80 19.89 5.82
N LYS A 295 7.06 19.75 6.30
CA LYS A 295 8.23 20.13 5.50
C LYS A 295 8.36 19.30 4.24
N ALA A 296 8.17 17.96 4.32
CA ALA A 296 8.25 17.08 3.17
C ALA A 296 7.15 17.33 2.15
N LEU A 297 5.92 17.60 2.59
CA LEU A 297 4.81 17.98 1.71
C LEU A 297 5.03 19.32 0.99
N LYS A 298 5.77 20.24 1.62
CA LYS A 298 6.02 21.57 1.04
C LYS A 298 7.22 21.59 0.08
N LYS A 299 8.27 20.82 0.39
CA LYS A 299 9.50 20.78 -0.42
C LYS A 299 10.08 19.37 -0.41
N ASN A 300 10.14 18.77 -1.60
CA ASN A 300 10.66 17.43 -1.82
C ASN A 300 11.29 17.34 -3.22
N ASP A 301 12.17 16.39 -3.41
CA ASP A 301 12.79 16.04 -4.69
C ASP A 301 12.21 14.75 -5.27
N SER A 302 11.39 14.03 -4.50
CA SER A 302 10.78 12.77 -4.92
C SER A 302 9.28 12.73 -4.60
N VAL A 303 8.56 11.94 -5.38
CA VAL A 303 7.12 11.71 -5.26
C VAL A 303 6.81 10.22 -5.30
N ASP A 304 5.83 9.79 -4.51
CA ASP A 304 5.32 8.43 -4.50
C ASP A 304 4.00 8.38 -5.30
N LEU A 305 3.87 7.42 -6.23
CA LEU A 305 2.63 7.17 -6.97
C LEU A 305 1.78 6.18 -6.16
N PHE A 306 0.73 6.66 -5.50
CA PHE A 306 -0.09 5.82 -4.64
C PHE A 306 -1.14 5.03 -5.39
N LEU A 307 -1.98 5.72 -6.18
CA LEU A 307 -3.12 5.12 -6.86
C LEU A 307 -3.26 5.72 -8.25
N VAL A 308 -3.32 4.86 -9.25
CA VAL A 308 -3.61 5.23 -10.63
C VAL A 308 -4.64 4.27 -11.18
N ALA A 309 -5.77 4.77 -11.64
CA ALA A 309 -6.78 3.94 -12.27
C ALA A 309 -7.41 4.61 -13.48
N VAL A 310 -7.70 3.77 -14.47
CA VAL A 310 -8.49 4.13 -15.66
C VAL A 310 -9.75 3.30 -15.61
N ARG A 311 -10.90 3.94 -15.81
CA ARG A 311 -12.20 3.26 -15.85
C ARG A 311 -12.18 2.09 -16.86
N PRO A 312 -12.73 0.92 -16.53
CA PRO A 312 -12.57 -0.32 -17.32
C PRO A 312 -12.88 -0.15 -18.81
N ASP A 313 -13.94 0.59 -19.16
CA ASP A 313 -14.33 0.84 -20.55
C ASP A 313 -13.31 1.67 -21.35
N LEU A 314 -12.38 2.36 -20.66
CA LEU A 314 -11.34 3.19 -21.24
C LEU A 314 -9.92 2.62 -21.12
N GLN A 315 -9.78 1.46 -20.47
CA GLN A 315 -8.49 0.77 -20.36
C GLN A 315 -7.98 0.32 -21.74
N GLY A 316 -6.65 0.30 -21.91
CA GLY A 316 -6.02 -0.05 -23.20
C GLY A 316 -6.19 0.98 -24.32
N LYS A 317 -6.88 2.10 -24.07
CA LYS A 317 -7.15 3.15 -25.06
C LYS A 317 -6.18 4.33 -24.99
N GLY A 318 -5.15 4.24 -24.15
CA GLY A 318 -4.10 5.24 -24.01
C GLY A 318 -4.46 6.42 -23.09
N VAL A 319 -5.55 6.36 -22.32
CA VAL A 319 -6.00 7.42 -21.41
C VAL A 319 -4.96 7.72 -20.33
N ASN A 320 -4.19 6.74 -19.91
CA ASN A 320 -3.06 6.88 -19.00
C ASN A 320 -2.02 7.90 -19.48
N ALA A 321 -1.80 8.06 -20.80
CA ALA A 321 -0.89 9.07 -21.31
C ALA A 321 -1.31 10.50 -20.92
N LEU A 322 -2.60 10.76 -20.79
CA LEU A 322 -3.10 12.06 -20.32
C LEU A 322 -2.79 12.26 -18.83
N LEU A 323 -2.93 11.24 -17.99
CA LEU A 323 -2.50 11.30 -16.59
C LEU A 323 -1.00 11.54 -16.46
N PHE A 324 -0.17 10.79 -17.20
CA PHE A 324 1.29 10.98 -17.15
C PHE A 324 1.72 12.37 -17.62
N LYS A 325 1.06 12.92 -18.65
CA LYS A 325 1.30 14.29 -19.06
C LYS A 325 1.07 15.27 -17.89
N GLU A 326 -0.04 15.15 -17.19
CA GLU A 326 -0.37 16.01 -16.04
C GLU A 326 0.59 15.82 -14.87
N PHE A 327 0.99 14.58 -14.58
CA PHE A 327 1.98 14.29 -13.54
C PHE A 327 3.33 14.93 -13.86
N ILE A 328 3.85 14.72 -15.07
CA ILE A 328 5.14 15.27 -15.49
C ILE A 328 5.15 16.78 -15.36
N LEU A 329 4.10 17.47 -15.86
CA LEU A 329 3.97 18.92 -15.73
C LEU A 329 3.97 19.36 -14.26
N THR A 330 3.19 18.68 -13.42
CA THR A 330 3.16 18.94 -11.97
C THR A 330 4.53 18.72 -11.32
N TYR A 331 5.23 17.68 -11.70
CA TYR A 331 6.53 17.33 -11.11
C TYR A 331 7.61 18.35 -11.51
N ILE A 332 7.65 18.76 -12.78
CA ILE A 332 8.56 19.80 -13.26
C ILE A 332 8.32 21.11 -12.51
N ASP A 333 7.07 21.56 -12.41
CA ASP A 333 6.69 22.78 -11.70
C ASP A 333 7.07 22.76 -10.21
N ASN A 334 7.11 21.57 -9.60
CA ASN A 334 7.47 21.38 -8.19
C ASN A 334 8.91 20.93 -7.97
N LYS A 335 9.74 20.88 -9.03
CA LYS A 335 11.15 20.47 -8.98
C LYS A 335 11.35 19.06 -8.40
N ILE A 336 10.45 18.14 -8.75
CA ILE A 336 10.56 16.73 -8.45
C ILE A 336 11.50 16.10 -9.46
N GLU A 337 12.48 15.37 -8.99
CA GLU A 337 13.53 14.73 -9.83
C GLU A 337 13.22 13.27 -10.11
N LYS A 338 12.51 12.60 -9.18
CA LYS A 338 12.17 11.18 -9.30
C LYS A 338 10.78 10.85 -8.75
N ALA A 339 10.20 9.84 -9.33
CA ALA A 339 8.94 9.25 -8.89
C ALA A 339 9.15 7.77 -8.56
N GLU A 340 8.56 7.31 -7.47
CA GLU A 340 8.58 5.91 -7.07
C GLU A 340 7.18 5.34 -7.23
N THR A 341 7.04 4.22 -7.94
CA THR A 341 5.72 3.61 -8.12
C THR A 341 5.28 2.97 -6.82
N ASN A 342 3.98 2.73 -6.67
CA ASN A 342 3.55 1.71 -5.73
C ASN A 342 3.84 0.33 -6.33
N ILE A 343 3.68 -0.71 -5.53
CA ILE A 343 3.88 -2.09 -5.97
C ILE A 343 2.92 -2.44 -7.11
N GLU A 344 3.42 -3.12 -8.11
CA GLU A 344 2.69 -3.58 -9.30
C GLU A 344 2.82 -5.09 -9.43
N LEU A 345 1.71 -5.80 -9.65
CA LEU A 345 1.75 -7.25 -9.87
C LEU A 345 2.69 -7.60 -11.03
N GLU A 346 3.55 -8.61 -10.86
CA GLU A 346 4.44 -9.11 -11.91
C GLU A 346 3.68 -9.51 -13.19
N SER A 347 2.44 -9.98 -13.04
CA SER A 347 1.56 -10.36 -14.14
C SER A 347 0.92 -9.17 -14.88
N ASN A 348 0.99 -7.95 -14.33
CA ASN A 348 0.39 -6.76 -14.94
C ASN A 348 1.32 -6.10 -15.97
N ILE A 349 1.68 -6.84 -17.01
CA ILE A 349 2.59 -6.42 -18.09
C ILE A 349 2.13 -5.10 -18.75
N LYS A 350 0.82 -4.84 -18.82
CA LYS A 350 0.28 -3.62 -19.44
C LYS A 350 0.62 -2.37 -18.64
N VAL A 351 0.62 -2.46 -17.32
CA VAL A 351 1.04 -1.35 -16.44
C VAL A 351 2.54 -1.16 -16.52
N GLN A 352 3.32 -2.22 -16.38
CA GLN A 352 4.78 -2.17 -16.45
C GLN A 352 5.30 -1.64 -17.80
N ALA A 353 4.62 -1.97 -18.90
CA ALA A 353 5.00 -1.48 -20.23
C ALA A 353 4.98 0.05 -20.38
N GLN A 354 4.34 0.78 -19.46
CA GLN A 354 4.29 2.24 -19.44
C GLN A 354 5.64 2.85 -19.10
N TRP A 355 6.42 2.18 -18.24
CA TRP A 355 7.71 2.67 -17.79
C TRP A 355 8.77 2.69 -18.89
N LYS A 356 8.58 1.94 -19.98
CA LYS A 356 9.47 1.98 -21.17
C LYS A 356 9.59 3.37 -21.82
N PHE A 357 8.73 4.31 -21.49
CA PHE A 357 8.81 5.69 -21.99
C PHE A 357 9.69 6.59 -21.13
N PHE A 358 10.21 6.07 -20.02
CA PHE A 358 10.96 6.79 -19.02
C PHE A 358 12.29 6.09 -18.74
N GLU A 359 13.27 6.85 -18.26
CA GLU A 359 14.45 6.28 -17.62
C GLU A 359 14.01 5.75 -16.24
N HIS A 360 14.17 4.45 -16.04
CA HIS A 360 13.70 3.77 -14.80
C HIS A 360 14.61 2.62 -14.43
N ARG A 361 14.56 2.23 -13.19
CA ARG A 361 15.20 1.02 -12.64
C ARG A 361 14.24 0.28 -11.72
#